data_d18696cb52a663e5508b16d96ad44f67
#
_entry.id   d18696cb52a663e5508b16d96ad44f67
#
_cell.length_a   1.000
_cell.length_b   1.000
_cell.length_c   1.000
_cell.angle_alpha   90.00
_cell.angle_beta   90.00
_cell.angle_gamma   90.00
#
_symmetry.space_group_name_H-M   'P 1'
#
loop_
_entity.id
_entity.type
_entity.pdbx_description
1 polymer ?
#
loop_
_entity_poly.entity_id
_entity_poly.type
_entity_poly.pdbx_seq_one_letter_code
_entity_poly.pdbx_strand_id
1 'polypeptide(L)'
;LYNGLFEEEILINKIYGEPQIIIEDESDNYTNYWSDNSDWSNTYEEYFSPETSITDSPYSNYSNNSQEIIELLNTVDLSGLTYAEINFDAKWNIESGYDYVQLEISNDNGDSWVPQCGNYTTKGIETHDYALDEPLYDGNQSVWINESISLTDYIGEEILVRFKLYTDGGLRRDGFYFDNFKIKGLSENLNANEVDQNIFKTYPNPANNHINIYSNNEISKIEIYDLFGKKLLLKEKENLNRVNLTQLSSGVYLLKIFSREMIEIKRIIKK
;
A
#
# COMPACT_ATOMS: atom_id res chain seq x y z
N LEU A 1 -37.34 -15.58 -25.16
CA LEU A 1 -35.88 -15.70 -25.02
C LEU A 1 -35.36 -14.32 -24.66
N TYR A 2 -35.23 -14.05 -23.35
CA TYR A 2 -34.58 -12.85 -22.82
C TYR A 2 -33.14 -13.20 -22.51
N ASN A 3 -32.18 -12.66 -23.27
CA ASN A 3 -30.75 -12.62 -22.90
C ASN A 3 -30.56 -11.43 -21.96
N GLY A 4 -30.61 -11.69 -20.68
CA GLY A 4 -30.16 -10.71 -19.67
C GLY A 4 -28.64 -10.62 -19.70
N LEU A 5 -28.12 -9.54 -20.25
CA LEU A 5 -26.74 -9.11 -20.00
C LEU A 5 -26.72 -8.54 -18.58
N PHE A 6 -26.07 -9.25 -17.67
CA PHE A 6 -25.62 -8.68 -16.42
C PHE A 6 -24.42 -7.78 -16.74
N GLU A 7 -24.62 -6.47 -16.74
CA GLU A 7 -23.51 -5.53 -16.62
C GLU A 7 -23.10 -5.56 -15.14
N GLU A 8 -22.02 -6.25 -14.82
CA GLU A 8 -21.30 -6.00 -13.59
C GLU A 8 -20.67 -4.59 -13.71
N GLU A 9 -21.22 -3.63 -12.98
CA GLU A 9 -20.52 -2.39 -12.73
C GLU A 9 -19.28 -2.71 -11.88
N ILE A 10 -18.14 -2.84 -12.55
CA ILE A 10 -16.86 -2.83 -11.86
C ILE A 10 -16.65 -1.39 -11.38
N LEU A 11 -16.99 -1.12 -10.13
CA LEU A 11 -16.60 0.09 -9.42
C LEU A 11 -15.06 0.06 -9.29
N ILE A 12 -14.38 0.62 -10.28
CA ILE A 12 -12.96 0.94 -10.15
C ILE A 12 -12.88 2.15 -9.21
N ASN A 13 -12.77 1.90 -7.92
CA ASN A 13 -12.39 2.91 -6.96
C ASN A 13 -10.97 3.37 -7.30
N LYS A 14 -10.86 4.46 -8.06
CA LYS A 14 -9.58 5.06 -8.37
C LYS A 14 -9.10 5.78 -7.14
N ILE A 15 -8.22 5.14 -6.39
CA ILE A 15 -7.54 5.73 -5.24
C ILE A 15 -6.64 6.85 -5.78
N TYR A 16 -6.86 8.08 -5.34
CA TYR A 16 -6.04 9.23 -5.69
C TYR A 16 -5.16 9.62 -4.51
N GLY A 17 -3.86 9.52 -4.70
CA GLY A 17 -2.85 9.88 -3.71
C GLY A 17 -1.71 8.87 -3.69
N GLU A 18 -0.61 9.23 -3.05
CA GLU A 18 0.48 8.33 -2.73
C GLU A 18 0.24 7.79 -1.31
N PRO A 19 0.12 6.47 -1.11
CA PRO A 19 0.00 5.90 0.23
C PRO A 19 1.18 6.31 1.09
N GLN A 20 0.90 6.74 2.32
CA GLN A 20 1.93 7.05 3.30
C GLN A 20 2.33 5.78 4.05
N ILE A 21 3.61 5.68 4.38
CA ILE A 21 4.13 4.59 5.22
C ILE A 21 3.72 4.88 6.67
N ILE A 22 3.05 3.93 7.31
CA ILE A 22 2.62 3.98 8.71
C ILE A 22 3.64 3.24 9.58
N ILE A 23 4.07 2.05 9.12
CA ILE A 23 5.12 1.24 9.72
C ILE A 23 6.08 0.83 8.61
N GLU A 24 7.38 0.84 8.89
CA GLU A 24 8.43 0.31 8.05
C GLU A 24 9.48 -0.35 8.94
N ASP A 25 9.72 -1.63 8.72
CA ASP A 25 10.76 -2.42 9.35
C ASP A 25 11.64 -3.06 8.26
N GLU A 26 12.92 -2.70 8.26
CA GLU A 26 13.95 -3.23 7.36
C GLU A 26 14.71 -4.41 8.00
N SER A 27 14.15 -5.02 9.05
CA SER A 27 14.65 -6.20 9.78
C SER A 27 15.92 -6.02 10.63
N ASP A 28 16.71 -4.96 10.44
CA ASP A 28 17.98 -4.73 11.14
C ASP A 28 17.83 -4.57 12.66
N ASN A 29 16.72 -3.98 13.09
CA ASN A 29 16.40 -3.73 14.51
C ASN A 29 14.97 -4.21 14.82
N TYR A 30 14.68 -5.46 14.47
CA TYR A 30 13.35 -6.03 14.55
C TYR A 30 12.68 -5.89 15.92
N THR A 31 13.44 -5.93 17.02
CA THR A 31 12.91 -5.77 18.39
C THR A 31 12.35 -4.38 18.67
N ASN A 32 12.51 -3.39 17.79
CA ASN A 32 11.83 -2.12 17.90
C ASN A 32 10.34 -2.21 17.48
N TYR A 33 10.01 -3.21 16.68
CA TYR A 33 8.68 -3.41 16.10
C TYR A 33 8.03 -4.70 16.58
N TRP A 34 8.81 -5.76 16.83
CA TRP A 34 8.33 -7.11 17.06
C TRP A 34 8.70 -7.64 18.44
N SER A 35 7.86 -8.55 18.94
CA SER A 35 8.15 -9.29 20.17
C SER A 35 9.37 -10.20 19.99
N ASP A 36 10.13 -10.42 21.08
CA ASP A 36 11.33 -11.24 21.11
C ASP A 36 11.21 -12.47 22.05
N ASN A 37 9.99 -12.93 22.27
CA ASN A 37 9.67 -14.00 23.23
C ASN A 37 9.42 -15.38 22.58
N SER A 38 9.85 -15.58 21.35
CA SER A 38 9.71 -16.81 20.57
C SER A 38 11.03 -17.18 19.86
N ASP A 39 11.03 -18.24 19.04
CA ASP A 39 12.18 -18.61 18.23
C ASP A 39 12.41 -17.67 17.03
N TRP A 40 11.45 -16.78 16.74
CA TRP A 40 11.59 -15.77 15.68
C TRP A 40 12.68 -14.75 16.03
N SER A 41 13.58 -14.51 15.08
CA SER A 41 14.64 -13.53 15.23
C SER A 41 15.16 -13.08 13.87
N ASN A 42 15.97 -12.03 13.86
CA ASN A 42 16.68 -11.64 12.66
C ASN A 42 17.83 -12.63 12.35
N THR A 43 18.13 -12.77 11.07
CA THR A 43 19.19 -13.65 10.55
C THR A 43 20.00 -12.96 9.45
N TYR A 44 21.25 -13.35 9.32
CA TYR A 44 22.16 -12.96 8.22
C TYR A 44 22.29 -14.05 7.15
N GLU A 45 21.56 -15.17 7.26
CA GLU A 45 21.70 -16.31 6.35
C GLU A 45 21.09 -16.01 4.99
N GLU A 46 19.89 -15.42 5.01
CA GLU A 46 19.11 -15.10 3.83
C GLU A 46 18.42 -13.77 4.05
N TYR A 47 18.48 -12.86 3.09
CA TYR A 47 17.79 -11.57 3.12
C TYR A 47 17.43 -11.11 1.70
N PHE A 48 16.42 -10.30 1.57
CA PHE A 48 16.08 -9.62 0.33
C PHE A 48 16.82 -8.30 0.22
N SER A 49 16.77 -7.49 1.27
CA SER A 49 17.58 -6.28 1.41
C SER A 49 18.71 -6.51 2.44
N PRO A 50 19.94 -5.99 2.23
CA PRO A 50 21.02 -6.15 3.20
C PRO A 50 20.73 -5.37 4.50
N GLU A 51 21.11 -5.91 5.67
CA GLU A 51 21.94 -7.11 5.86
C GLU A 51 21.18 -8.27 6.52
N THR A 52 19.91 -8.12 6.90
CA THR A 52 19.16 -9.13 7.66
C THR A 52 17.75 -9.33 7.12
N SER A 53 17.13 -10.44 7.48
CA SER A 53 15.68 -10.66 7.42
C SER A 53 15.22 -11.27 8.75
N ILE A 54 13.93 -11.47 8.92
CA ILE A 54 13.33 -12.12 10.10
C ILE A 54 12.89 -13.53 9.70
N THR A 55 13.19 -14.53 10.56
CA THR A 55 12.80 -15.93 10.38
C THR A 55 12.36 -16.57 11.68
N ASP A 56 11.54 -17.63 11.58
CA ASP A 56 11.11 -18.47 12.69
C ASP A 56 12.20 -19.42 13.22
N SER A 57 13.30 -19.60 12.49
CA SER A 57 14.30 -20.61 12.76
C SER A 57 15.72 -20.18 12.38
N PRO A 58 16.24 -19.06 12.95
CA PRO A 58 17.57 -18.55 12.59
C PRO A 58 18.66 -19.61 12.81
N TYR A 59 19.47 -19.84 11.78
CA TYR A 59 20.62 -20.78 11.77
C TYR A 59 20.26 -22.26 12.01
N SER A 60 18.96 -22.62 11.85
CA SER A 60 18.48 -24.00 12.09
C SER A 60 17.21 -24.28 11.29
N ASN A 61 16.68 -25.50 11.41
CA ASN A 61 15.32 -25.79 10.99
C ASN A 61 14.38 -25.57 12.18
N TYR A 62 13.13 -25.15 11.91
CA TYR A 62 12.11 -24.97 12.95
C TYR A 62 11.88 -26.25 13.79
N SER A 63 11.30 -26.10 14.97
CA SER A 63 11.02 -27.21 15.90
C SER A 63 9.73 -27.93 15.54
N ASN A 64 9.63 -29.25 15.84
CA ASN A 64 8.38 -29.99 15.70
C ASN A 64 7.43 -29.76 16.90
N ASN A 65 6.13 -29.92 16.66
CA ASN A 65 5.07 -29.75 17.65
C ASN A 65 5.13 -28.39 18.33
N SER A 66 5.32 -27.35 17.56
CA SER A 66 5.54 -25.98 18.03
C SER A 66 4.50 -25.03 17.47
N GLN A 67 4.23 -23.98 18.23
CA GLN A 67 3.53 -22.79 17.78
C GLN A 67 4.38 -21.59 18.15
N GLU A 68 5.05 -21.01 17.16
CA GLU A 68 5.92 -19.87 17.35
C GLU A 68 5.27 -18.62 16.78
N ILE A 69 5.26 -17.55 17.58
CA ILE A 69 4.56 -16.31 17.24
C ILE A 69 5.53 -15.15 17.33
N ILE A 70 5.53 -14.30 16.31
CA ILE A 70 6.12 -12.97 16.36
C ILE A 70 5.01 -11.94 16.11
N GLU A 71 4.88 -10.97 16.99
CA GLU A 71 3.76 -10.03 17.03
C GLU A 71 4.28 -8.58 17.08
N LEU A 72 3.60 -7.65 16.39
CA LEU A 72 3.90 -6.23 16.53
C LEU A 72 3.70 -5.79 17.98
N LEU A 73 4.65 -5.02 18.51
CA LEU A 73 4.64 -4.52 19.89
C LEU A 73 3.54 -3.50 20.16
N ASN A 74 3.08 -2.83 19.12
CA ASN A 74 2.10 -1.76 19.24
C ASN A 74 0.97 -1.96 18.24
N THR A 75 -0.22 -1.49 18.60
CA THR A 75 -1.35 -1.40 17.69
C THR A 75 -1.06 -0.42 16.55
N VAL A 76 -1.68 -0.67 15.42
CA VAL A 76 -1.64 0.20 14.23
C VAL A 76 -3.00 0.84 14.08
N ASP A 77 -3.05 2.17 14.16
CA ASP A 77 -4.28 2.95 13.98
C ASP A 77 -4.56 3.16 12.48
N LEU A 78 -5.66 2.59 12.00
CA LEU A 78 -6.17 2.75 10.64
C LEU A 78 -7.35 3.73 10.56
N SER A 79 -7.62 4.48 11.64
CA SER A 79 -8.68 5.49 11.65
C SER A 79 -8.37 6.63 10.67
N GLY A 80 -9.42 7.12 9.99
CA GLY A 80 -9.26 8.18 8.99
C GLY A 80 -8.61 7.75 7.68
N LEU A 81 -8.33 6.46 7.49
CA LEU A 81 -7.85 5.92 6.23
C LEU A 81 -9.03 5.49 5.34
N THR A 82 -8.80 5.48 4.03
CA THR A 82 -9.70 4.93 3.00
C THR A 82 -9.11 3.73 2.29
N TYR A 83 -7.84 3.52 2.49
CA TYR A 83 -7.08 2.39 1.99
C TYR A 83 -5.95 2.08 2.95
N ALA A 84 -5.67 0.82 3.17
CA ALA A 84 -4.46 0.34 3.82
C ALA A 84 -4.09 -1.05 3.32
N GLU A 85 -2.79 -1.35 3.31
CA GLU A 85 -2.23 -2.64 2.95
C GLU A 85 -0.97 -2.95 3.75
N ILE A 86 -0.73 -4.23 3.96
CA ILE A 86 0.56 -4.77 4.41
C ILE A 86 1.33 -5.20 3.16
N ASN A 87 2.63 -4.86 3.09
CA ASN A 87 3.56 -5.39 2.11
C ASN A 87 4.79 -5.92 2.82
N PHE A 88 5.35 -7.01 2.33
CA PHE A 88 6.64 -7.55 2.76
C PHE A 88 7.25 -8.44 1.68
N ASP A 89 8.56 -8.60 1.70
CA ASP A 89 9.23 -9.58 0.88
C ASP A 89 9.32 -10.88 1.67
N ALA A 90 9.04 -12.04 1.03
CA ALA A 90 9.02 -13.33 1.70
C ALA A 90 9.58 -14.46 0.85
N LYS A 91 10.09 -15.48 1.53
CA LYS A 91 10.43 -16.81 0.98
C LYS A 91 10.22 -17.85 2.07
N TRP A 92 10.01 -19.11 1.69
CA TRP A 92 9.81 -20.16 2.69
C TRP A 92 10.12 -21.56 2.16
N ASN A 93 10.44 -22.44 3.10
CA ASN A 93 10.52 -23.86 2.91
C ASN A 93 9.92 -24.53 4.13
N ILE A 94 8.67 -24.96 4.02
CA ILE A 94 7.83 -25.51 5.09
C ILE A 94 7.32 -26.87 4.63
N GLU A 95 7.05 -27.82 5.54
CA GLU A 95 6.49 -29.13 5.20
C GLU A 95 5.10 -28.96 4.57
N SER A 96 5.00 -29.31 3.27
CA SER A 96 3.76 -29.15 2.53
C SER A 96 2.65 -30.03 3.07
N GLY A 97 1.49 -29.43 3.32
CA GLY A 97 0.27 -30.10 3.71
C GLY A 97 0.17 -30.41 5.22
N TYR A 98 1.14 -30.03 6.04
CA TYR A 98 1.15 -30.27 7.48
C TYR A 98 1.52 -29.05 8.30
N ASP A 99 2.70 -28.46 8.04
CA ASP A 99 3.19 -27.27 8.71
C ASP A 99 2.80 -26.03 7.91
N TYR A 100 2.64 -24.90 8.58
CA TYR A 100 2.25 -23.66 7.91
C TYR A 100 2.61 -22.40 8.70
N VAL A 101 2.68 -21.29 7.99
CA VAL A 101 2.69 -19.95 8.58
C VAL A 101 1.42 -19.20 8.17
N GLN A 102 0.86 -18.46 9.12
CA GLN A 102 -0.23 -17.50 8.88
C GLN A 102 0.21 -16.10 9.28
N LEU A 103 -0.17 -15.09 8.48
CA LEU A 103 -0.25 -13.73 8.96
C LEU A 103 -1.66 -13.53 9.49
N GLU A 104 -1.77 -13.12 10.74
CA GLU A 104 -3.04 -12.94 11.45
C GLU A 104 -3.20 -11.50 11.93
N ILE A 105 -4.44 -11.02 11.96
CA ILE A 105 -4.80 -9.69 12.45
C ILE A 105 -5.80 -9.83 13.59
N SER A 106 -5.63 -8.99 14.61
CA SER A 106 -6.59 -8.78 15.69
C SER A 106 -7.04 -7.32 15.69
N ASN A 107 -8.34 -7.08 15.82
CA ASN A 107 -8.94 -5.76 16.05
C ASN A 107 -9.63 -5.66 17.42
N ASP A 108 -9.35 -6.60 18.32
CA ASP A 108 -9.87 -6.67 19.68
C ASP A 108 -8.75 -6.78 20.74
N ASN A 109 -7.61 -6.16 20.43
CA ASN A 109 -6.43 -6.09 21.31
C ASN A 109 -5.84 -7.46 21.66
N GLY A 110 -5.89 -8.43 20.73
CA GLY A 110 -5.29 -9.73 20.85
C GLY A 110 -6.20 -10.83 21.44
N ASP A 111 -7.48 -10.53 21.72
CA ASP A 111 -8.43 -11.51 22.25
C ASP A 111 -8.80 -12.55 21.17
N SER A 112 -8.91 -12.14 19.91
CA SER A 112 -9.08 -13.05 18.77
C SER A 112 -8.21 -12.65 17.58
N TRP A 113 -7.92 -13.64 16.72
CA TRP A 113 -7.03 -13.47 15.59
C TRP A 113 -7.63 -14.09 14.32
N VAL A 114 -7.54 -13.36 13.22
CA VAL A 114 -8.09 -13.75 11.92
C VAL A 114 -6.97 -13.87 10.90
N PRO A 115 -6.74 -15.08 10.34
CA PRO A 115 -5.77 -15.28 9.26
C PRO A 115 -6.12 -14.45 8.01
N GLN A 116 -5.12 -13.87 7.39
CA GLN A 116 -5.30 -12.96 6.26
C GLN A 116 -4.93 -13.60 4.93
N CYS A 117 -5.74 -13.32 3.92
CA CYS A 117 -5.50 -13.76 2.55
C CYS A 117 -4.56 -12.77 1.85
N GLY A 118 -3.42 -13.26 1.36
CA GLY A 118 -2.47 -12.54 0.53
C GLY A 118 -2.44 -13.06 -0.91
N ASN A 119 -1.59 -12.46 -1.73
CA ASN A 119 -1.43 -12.87 -3.13
C ASN A 119 -0.83 -14.27 -3.28
N TYR A 120 -0.06 -14.72 -2.29
CA TYR A 120 0.68 -15.99 -2.33
C TYR A 120 0.23 -16.98 -1.27
N THR A 121 -0.79 -16.67 -0.48
CA THR A 121 -1.38 -17.65 0.44
C THR A 121 -2.11 -18.75 -0.34
N THR A 122 -2.11 -19.94 0.21
CA THR A 122 -2.91 -21.08 -0.23
C THR A 122 -4.01 -21.37 0.79
N LYS A 123 -4.97 -22.19 0.40
CA LYS A 123 -6.05 -22.60 1.27
C LYS A 123 -5.65 -23.84 2.08
N GLY A 124 -5.81 -23.80 3.37
CA GLY A 124 -5.56 -24.94 4.26
C GLY A 124 -6.43 -26.14 3.92
N ILE A 125 -5.86 -27.33 4.06
CA ILE A 125 -6.49 -28.63 3.80
C ILE A 125 -6.67 -29.42 5.10
N GLU A 126 -7.34 -30.56 5.02
CA GLU A 126 -7.68 -31.39 6.21
C GLU A 126 -6.47 -31.80 7.10
N THR A 127 -5.27 -31.86 6.52
CA THR A 127 -4.05 -32.21 7.25
C THR A 127 -3.35 -31.00 7.88
N HIS A 128 -3.77 -29.77 7.58
CA HIS A 128 -3.34 -28.58 8.31
C HIS A 128 -4.18 -28.44 9.58
N ASP A 129 -3.67 -28.93 10.69
CA ASP A 129 -4.33 -28.81 11.98
C ASP A 129 -4.70 -27.35 12.28
N TYR A 130 -5.96 -27.12 12.69
CA TYR A 130 -6.52 -25.81 13.04
C TYR A 130 -6.63 -24.78 11.91
N ALA A 131 -6.27 -25.11 10.67
CA ALA A 131 -6.27 -24.16 9.56
C ALA A 131 -7.04 -24.65 8.31
N LEU A 132 -7.98 -25.59 8.49
CA LEU A 132 -8.83 -26.05 7.39
C LEU A 132 -9.61 -24.87 6.80
N ASP A 133 -9.50 -24.70 5.50
CA ASP A 133 -10.12 -23.63 4.71
C ASP A 133 -9.57 -22.21 4.96
N GLU A 134 -8.62 -22.04 5.87
CA GLU A 134 -8.00 -20.77 6.20
C GLU A 134 -6.80 -20.44 5.27
N PRO A 135 -6.49 -19.17 5.03
CA PRO A 135 -5.31 -18.78 4.26
C PRO A 135 -4.02 -19.04 5.05
N LEU A 136 -3.02 -19.57 4.35
CA LEU A 136 -1.73 -19.92 4.94
C LEU A 136 -0.61 -19.99 3.89
N TYR A 137 0.63 -20.05 4.35
CA TYR A 137 1.83 -20.33 3.56
C TYR A 137 2.35 -21.72 3.95
N ASP A 138 2.48 -22.62 2.98
CA ASP A 138 3.10 -23.93 3.14
C ASP A 138 3.94 -24.31 1.94
N GLY A 139 4.62 -25.45 2.00
CA GLY A 139 5.42 -25.98 0.91
C GLY A 139 6.70 -25.17 0.67
N ASN A 140 7.09 -24.97 -0.59
CA ASN A 140 8.38 -24.38 -0.94
C ASN A 140 8.21 -23.20 -1.90
N GLN A 141 8.59 -22.02 -1.43
CA GLN A 141 8.79 -20.79 -2.20
C GLN A 141 10.25 -20.34 -2.04
N SER A 142 11.13 -20.87 -2.89
CA SER A 142 12.59 -20.66 -2.76
C SER A 142 13.09 -19.30 -3.30
N VAL A 143 12.25 -18.58 -4.01
CA VAL A 143 12.56 -17.25 -4.54
C VAL A 143 11.79 -16.21 -3.77
N TRP A 144 12.46 -15.13 -3.36
CA TRP A 144 11.81 -14.00 -2.71
C TRP A 144 10.66 -13.46 -3.58
N ILE A 145 9.51 -13.26 -2.97
CA ILE A 145 8.32 -12.66 -3.57
C ILE A 145 7.92 -11.44 -2.75
N ASN A 146 7.26 -10.50 -3.40
CA ASN A 146 6.64 -9.38 -2.70
C ASN A 146 5.17 -9.72 -2.42
N GLU A 147 4.83 -9.89 -1.15
CA GLU A 147 3.49 -10.16 -0.69
C GLU A 147 2.72 -8.86 -0.47
N SER A 148 1.42 -8.90 -0.73
CA SER A 148 0.51 -7.80 -0.42
C SER A 148 -0.80 -8.34 0.15
N ILE A 149 -1.21 -7.75 1.29
CA ILE A 149 -2.42 -8.11 2.02
C ILE A 149 -3.26 -6.85 2.22
N SER A 150 -4.51 -6.88 1.76
CA SER A 150 -5.44 -5.77 1.93
C SER A 150 -5.91 -5.66 3.38
N LEU A 151 -5.92 -4.44 3.90
CA LEU A 151 -6.48 -4.10 5.20
C LEU A 151 -7.84 -3.40 5.10
N THR A 152 -8.53 -3.55 3.95
CA THR A 152 -9.80 -2.84 3.69
C THR A 152 -10.86 -3.12 4.74
N ASP A 153 -10.92 -4.36 5.26
CA ASP A 153 -11.90 -4.79 6.25
C ASP A 153 -11.65 -4.22 7.66
N TYR A 154 -10.47 -3.63 7.87
CA TYR A 154 -10.03 -3.05 9.14
C TYR A 154 -9.93 -1.52 9.12
N ILE A 155 -10.36 -0.88 8.04
CA ILE A 155 -10.33 0.58 7.93
C ILE A 155 -11.20 1.21 9.03
N GLY A 156 -10.61 2.16 9.77
CA GLY A 156 -11.26 2.84 10.88
C GLY A 156 -11.02 2.20 12.25
N GLU A 157 -10.25 1.12 12.32
CA GLU A 157 -9.96 0.36 13.54
C GLU A 157 -8.49 0.45 13.94
N GLU A 158 -8.18 0.06 15.19
CA GLU A 158 -6.83 -0.24 15.64
C GLU A 158 -6.59 -1.74 15.53
N ILE A 159 -5.45 -2.14 14.95
CA ILE A 159 -5.12 -3.55 14.73
C ILE A 159 -3.80 -3.93 15.35
N LEU A 160 -3.67 -5.20 15.74
CA LEU A 160 -2.40 -5.90 15.95
C LEU A 160 -2.15 -6.86 14.79
N VAL A 161 -0.88 -7.09 14.48
CA VAL A 161 -0.46 -8.01 13.40
C VAL A 161 0.55 -8.99 13.96
N ARG A 162 0.43 -10.27 13.57
CA ARG A 162 1.42 -11.29 13.92
C ARG A 162 1.66 -12.28 12.79
N PHE A 163 2.83 -12.89 12.80
CA PHE A 163 3.09 -14.14 12.10
C PHE A 163 3.06 -15.28 13.10
N LYS A 164 2.48 -16.39 12.71
CA LYS A 164 2.38 -17.60 13.52
C LYS A 164 2.78 -18.82 12.69
N LEU A 165 3.84 -19.47 13.11
CA LEU A 165 4.22 -20.79 12.62
C LEU A 165 3.49 -21.85 13.44
N TYR A 166 2.90 -22.84 12.77
CA TYR A 166 2.40 -24.08 13.36
C TYR A 166 3.13 -25.27 12.74
N THR A 167 3.59 -26.21 13.58
CA THR A 167 4.28 -27.41 13.13
C THR A 167 3.73 -28.66 13.83
N ASP A 168 3.64 -29.76 13.06
CA ASP A 168 3.33 -31.07 13.58
C ASP A 168 4.58 -31.85 14.08
N GLY A 169 4.49 -33.17 14.24
CA GLY A 169 5.60 -34.01 14.65
C GLY A 169 6.46 -34.55 13.50
N GLY A 170 6.22 -34.11 12.27
CA GLY A 170 6.79 -34.63 11.02
C GLY A 170 8.17 -34.11 10.66
N LEU A 171 8.30 -33.53 9.50
CA LEU A 171 9.55 -33.08 8.92
C LEU A 171 9.81 -31.61 9.26
N ARG A 172 10.98 -31.30 9.74
CA ARG A 172 11.47 -29.93 9.92
C ARG A 172 12.10 -29.40 8.65
N ARG A 173 11.81 -28.16 8.33
CA ARG A 173 12.36 -27.42 7.19
C ARG A 173 13.04 -26.14 7.66
N ASP A 174 13.53 -25.38 6.70
CA ASP A 174 14.25 -24.12 6.91
C ASP A 174 13.36 -22.99 7.47
N GLY A 175 12.04 -23.04 7.21
CA GLY A 175 11.07 -22.11 7.76
C GLY A 175 10.66 -20.99 6.82
N PHE A 176 10.11 -19.95 7.42
CA PHE A 176 9.59 -18.77 6.76
C PHE A 176 10.50 -17.57 7.02
N TYR A 177 10.80 -16.82 5.98
CA TYR A 177 11.59 -15.59 6.03
C TYR A 177 10.74 -14.44 5.54
N PHE A 178 10.79 -13.31 6.25
CA PHE A 178 10.25 -12.06 5.73
C PHE A 178 11.22 -10.89 5.94
N ASP A 179 11.11 -9.89 5.07
CA ASP A 179 11.95 -8.71 5.02
C ASP A 179 11.13 -7.50 4.53
N ASN A 180 11.60 -6.28 4.75
CA ASN A 180 10.95 -5.05 4.26
C ASN A 180 9.46 -4.94 4.61
N PHE A 181 9.09 -5.32 5.84
CA PHE A 181 7.69 -5.25 6.27
C PHE A 181 7.21 -3.81 6.35
N LYS A 182 6.10 -3.52 5.69
CA LYS A 182 5.51 -2.18 5.63
C LYS A 182 3.99 -2.24 5.78
N ILE A 183 3.45 -1.29 6.54
CA ILE A 183 2.03 -0.96 6.50
C ILE A 183 1.90 0.41 5.86
N LYS A 184 1.12 0.49 4.79
CA LYS A 184 0.86 1.72 4.05
C LYS A 184 -0.62 2.04 4.12
N GLY A 185 -0.94 3.32 4.18
CA GLY A 185 -2.31 3.80 4.20
C GLY A 185 -2.51 5.07 3.41
N LEU A 186 -3.71 5.26 2.91
CA LEU A 186 -4.16 6.48 2.28
C LEU A 186 -5.32 7.04 3.09
N SER A 187 -5.15 8.23 3.65
CA SER A 187 -6.24 8.95 4.32
C SER A 187 -7.14 9.63 3.30
N GLU A 188 -8.45 9.69 3.58
CA GLU A 188 -9.29 10.70 2.99
C GLU A 188 -8.79 12.08 3.42
N ASN A 189 -7.82 12.62 2.75
CA ASN A 189 -7.68 14.05 2.72
C ASN A 189 -8.81 14.64 1.87
N LEU A 190 -10.04 14.55 2.35
CA LEU A 190 -11.12 15.49 2.05
C LEU A 190 -10.89 16.84 2.76
N ASN A 191 -9.89 16.97 3.57
CA ASN A 191 -9.19 18.20 3.73
C ASN A 191 -8.32 18.31 2.45
N ALA A 192 -8.89 18.93 1.45
CA ALA A 192 -8.55 20.31 1.24
C ALA A 192 -8.45 21.04 2.59
N ASN A 193 -7.52 20.70 3.47
CA ASN A 193 -6.65 21.69 4.01
C ASN A 193 -6.17 22.32 2.71
N GLU A 194 -6.87 23.38 2.30
CA GLU A 194 -6.20 24.58 1.98
C GLU A 194 -5.10 24.74 3.05
N VAL A 195 -3.99 23.96 2.94
CA VAL A 195 -2.72 24.61 2.98
C VAL A 195 -2.99 25.69 1.96
N ASP A 196 -3.16 26.92 2.41
CA ASP A 196 -3.31 28.13 1.64
C ASP A 196 -1.99 28.34 0.86
N GLN A 197 -1.54 27.28 0.21
CA GLN A 197 -0.58 27.17 -0.86
C GLN A 197 -1.38 27.10 -2.14
N ASN A 198 -2.23 28.13 -2.35
CA ASN A 198 -2.46 28.64 -3.68
C ASN A 198 -1.12 29.19 -4.18
N ILE A 199 -0.15 28.26 -4.38
CA ILE A 199 1.18 28.58 -4.88
C ILE A 199 1.00 29.24 -6.24
N PHE A 200 -0.01 28.81 -7.01
CA PHE A 200 -0.40 29.42 -8.28
C PHE A 200 -1.80 30.04 -8.17
N LYS A 201 -1.87 31.37 -8.11
CA LYS A 201 -3.14 32.11 -8.22
C LYS A 201 -3.41 32.43 -9.68
N THR A 202 -4.61 32.13 -10.17
CA THR A 202 -5.03 32.37 -11.54
C THR A 202 -6.12 33.45 -11.62
N TYR A 203 -5.93 34.47 -12.43
CA TYR A 203 -6.90 35.55 -12.56
C TYR A 203 -6.81 36.19 -13.95
N PRO A 204 -7.94 36.63 -14.56
CA PRO A 204 -9.32 36.41 -14.11
C PRO A 204 -9.79 34.96 -14.36
N ASN A 205 -10.69 34.49 -13.54
CA ASN A 205 -11.41 33.24 -13.77
C ASN A 205 -12.87 33.42 -13.31
N PRO A 206 -13.86 33.52 -14.22
CA PRO A 206 -13.79 33.31 -15.68
C PRO A 206 -12.96 34.32 -16.47
N ALA A 207 -12.28 33.81 -17.50
CA ALA A 207 -11.39 34.58 -18.38
C ALA A 207 -11.97 34.80 -19.77
N ASN A 208 -11.63 35.92 -20.41
CA ASN A 208 -11.95 36.18 -21.83
C ASN A 208 -10.78 35.74 -22.73
N ASN A 209 -9.77 36.57 -22.89
CA ASN A 209 -8.70 36.36 -23.87
C ASN A 209 -7.42 35.78 -23.26
N HIS A 210 -7.21 35.95 -21.98
CA HIS A 210 -6.00 35.47 -21.30
C HIS A 210 -6.28 35.23 -19.80
N ILE A 211 -5.44 34.42 -19.18
CA ILE A 211 -5.36 34.20 -17.75
C ILE A 211 -3.94 34.46 -17.28
N ASN A 212 -3.79 35.17 -16.17
CA ASN A 212 -2.49 35.36 -15.50
C ASN A 212 -2.34 34.35 -14.38
N ILE A 213 -1.10 33.91 -14.16
CA ILE A 213 -0.70 33.00 -13.13
C ILE A 213 0.28 33.69 -12.22
N TYR A 214 -0.06 33.84 -10.95
CA TYR A 214 0.80 34.43 -9.94
C TYR A 214 1.35 33.32 -9.06
N SER A 215 2.65 33.30 -8.87
CA SER A 215 3.37 32.33 -8.07
C SER A 215 4.65 32.90 -7.51
N ASN A 216 5.05 32.44 -6.33
CA ASN A 216 6.39 32.66 -5.78
C ASN A 216 7.40 31.63 -6.33
N ASN A 217 6.91 30.54 -6.93
CA ASN A 217 7.73 29.50 -7.53
C ASN A 217 7.89 29.70 -9.04
N GLU A 218 9.05 29.35 -9.56
CA GLU A 218 9.33 29.39 -10.99
C GLU A 218 8.49 28.37 -11.75
N ILE A 219 7.67 28.84 -12.69
CA ILE A 219 6.86 27.97 -13.56
C ILE A 219 7.77 27.43 -14.65
N SER A 220 7.80 26.10 -14.83
CA SER A 220 8.60 25.44 -15.86
C SER A 220 7.81 25.10 -17.13
N LYS A 221 6.51 24.79 -16.97
CA LYS A 221 5.64 24.37 -18.06
C LYS A 221 4.18 24.61 -17.74
N ILE A 222 3.35 24.85 -18.75
CA ILE A 222 1.90 25.00 -18.68
C ILE A 222 1.25 24.11 -19.75
N GLU A 223 0.20 23.40 -19.39
CA GLU A 223 -0.63 22.63 -20.31
C GLU A 223 -2.10 22.95 -20.05
N ILE A 224 -2.91 22.99 -21.13
CA ILE A 224 -4.37 23.12 -21.03
C ILE A 224 -5.01 21.88 -21.68
N TYR A 225 -5.99 21.34 -20.99
CA TYR A 225 -6.77 20.18 -21.40
C TYR A 225 -8.26 20.52 -21.44
N ASP A 226 -8.99 19.87 -22.34
CA ASP A 226 -10.45 19.80 -22.24
C ASP A 226 -10.87 18.79 -21.13
N LEU A 227 -12.18 18.71 -20.86
CA LEU A 227 -12.71 17.78 -19.85
C LEU A 227 -12.59 16.30 -20.22
N PHE A 228 -12.27 15.98 -21.48
CA PHE A 228 -12.03 14.63 -21.95
C PHE A 228 -10.54 14.24 -21.89
N GLY A 229 -9.69 15.13 -21.38
CA GLY A 229 -8.25 14.88 -21.23
C GLY A 229 -7.44 15.13 -22.51
N LYS A 230 -8.02 15.69 -23.56
CA LYS A 230 -7.28 16.08 -24.76
C LYS A 230 -6.49 17.34 -24.49
N LYS A 231 -5.17 17.29 -24.73
CA LYS A 231 -4.28 18.43 -24.61
C LYS A 231 -4.55 19.44 -25.75
N LEU A 232 -4.87 20.68 -25.40
CA LEU A 232 -5.20 21.75 -26.33
C LEU A 232 -4.08 22.78 -26.46
N LEU A 233 -3.27 22.96 -25.40
CA LEU A 233 -2.19 23.92 -25.37
C LEU A 233 -1.02 23.39 -24.55
N LEU A 234 0.19 23.63 -25.06
CA LEU A 234 1.44 23.44 -24.34
C LEU A 234 2.24 24.74 -24.42
N LYS A 235 2.78 25.22 -23.29
CA LYS A 235 3.65 26.38 -23.21
C LYS A 235 4.85 26.08 -22.34
N GLU A 236 6.04 26.27 -22.91
CA GLU A 236 7.34 26.10 -22.27
C GLU A 236 8.23 27.33 -22.60
N LYS A 237 9.15 27.65 -21.69
CA LYS A 237 10.24 28.62 -21.81
C LYS A 237 9.93 30.09 -21.54
N GLU A 238 8.98 30.77 -22.15
CA GLU A 238 8.83 32.22 -21.99
C GLU A 238 7.43 32.66 -21.58
N ASN A 239 7.35 33.72 -20.76
CA ASN A 239 6.10 34.36 -20.32
C ASN A 239 5.07 33.38 -19.76
N LEU A 240 5.51 32.40 -18.95
CA LEU A 240 4.64 31.36 -18.38
C LEU A 240 3.61 31.93 -17.38
N ASN A 241 3.80 33.16 -16.93
CA ASN A 241 2.86 33.84 -16.03
C ASN A 241 1.59 34.36 -16.72
N ARG A 242 1.51 34.26 -18.07
CA ARG A 242 0.33 34.67 -18.82
C ARG A 242 0.04 33.73 -19.98
N VAL A 243 -1.18 33.22 -20.01
CA VAL A 243 -1.63 32.22 -20.98
C VAL A 243 -2.71 32.86 -21.86
N ASN A 244 -2.51 32.80 -23.18
CA ASN A 244 -3.48 33.27 -24.17
C ASN A 244 -4.53 32.18 -24.40
N LEU A 245 -5.81 32.52 -24.27
CA LEU A 245 -6.95 31.64 -24.43
C LEU A 245 -7.79 31.95 -25.68
N THR A 246 -7.35 32.89 -26.57
CA THR A 246 -8.15 33.33 -27.72
C THR A 246 -8.47 32.24 -28.72
N GLN A 247 -7.66 31.17 -28.76
CA GLN A 247 -7.87 30.02 -29.65
C GLN A 247 -8.83 28.98 -29.06
N LEU A 248 -9.23 29.12 -27.79
CA LEU A 248 -10.16 28.21 -27.12
C LEU A 248 -11.59 28.74 -27.26
N SER A 249 -12.53 27.85 -27.49
CA SER A 249 -13.96 28.14 -27.42
C SER A 249 -14.40 28.47 -26.00
N SER A 250 -15.57 29.10 -25.84
CA SER A 250 -16.16 29.25 -24.49
C SER A 250 -16.41 27.87 -23.87
N GLY A 251 -16.01 27.69 -22.62
CA GLY A 251 -16.10 26.40 -21.96
C GLY A 251 -15.26 26.28 -20.71
N VAL A 252 -15.23 25.08 -20.14
CA VAL A 252 -14.45 24.71 -18.95
C VAL A 252 -13.23 23.90 -19.37
N TYR A 253 -12.08 24.23 -18.81
CA TYR A 253 -10.80 23.60 -19.13
C TYR A 253 -10.00 23.33 -17.85
N LEU A 254 -9.05 22.40 -17.94
CA LEU A 254 -8.09 22.09 -16.89
C LEU A 254 -6.73 22.71 -17.26
N LEU A 255 -6.25 23.63 -16.43
CA LEU A 255 -4.94 24.25 -16.52
C LEU A 255 -3.98 23.52 -15.61
N LYS A 256 -2.99 22.84 -16.18
CA LYS A 256 -1.94 22.12 -15.46
C LYS A 256 -0.66 22.96 -15.46
N ILE A 257 -0.19 23.31 -14.27
CA ILE A 257 0.96 24.19 -14.03
C ILE A 257 2.06 23.35 -13.41
N PHE A 258 3.25 23.39 -13.98
CA PHE A 258 4.42 22.65 -13.51
C PHE A 258 5.46 23.63 -12.95
N SER A 259 6.02 23.30 -11.80
CA SER A 259 7.23 23.91 -11.24
C SER A 259 8.29 22.84 -11.00
N ARG A 260 9.45 23.21 -10.43
CA ARG A 260 10.50 22.25 -10.08
C ARG A 260 10.07 21.25 -8.99
N GLU A 261 9.17 21.68 -8.09
CA GLU A 261 8.83 20.96 -6.86
C GLU A 261 7.44 20.33 -6.91
N MET A 262 6.57 20.79 -7.80
CA MET A 262 5.18 20.35 -7.79
C MET A 262 4.44 20.57 -9.11
N ILE A 263 3.28 19.92 -9.20
CA ILE A 263 2.32 20.09 -10.29
C ILE A 263 0.98 20.47 -9.65
N GLU A 264 0.37 21.56 -10.14
CA GLU A 264 -0.98 21.97 -9.71
C GLU A 264 -1.94 22.00 -10.88
N ILE A 265 -3.18 21.54 -10.68
CA ILE A 265 -4.26 21.56 -11.67
C ILE A 265 -5.35 22.51 -11.22
N LYS A 266 -5.68 23.48 -12.08
CA LYS A 266 -6.76 24.45 -11.84
C LYS A 266 -7.85 24.34 -12.88
N ARG A 267 -9.10 24.41 -12.44
CA ARG A 267 -10.23 24.57 -13.35
C ARG A 267 -10.33 26.04 -13.77
N ILE A 268 -10.34 26.29 -15.09
CA ILE A 268 -10.53 27.61 -15.66
C ILE A 268 -11.80 27.63 -16.51
N ILE A 269 -12.45 28.80 -16.58
CA ILE A 269 -13.66 29.03 -17.34
C ILE A 269 -13.33 30.10 -18.39
N LYS A 270 -13.45 29.74 -19.67
CA LYS A 270 -13.34 30.68 -20.82
C LYS A 270 -14.74 31.17 -21.18
N LYS A 271 -14.93 32.48 -21.19
CA LYS A 271 -16.15 33.14 -21.71
C LYS A 271 -16.10 33.33 -23.21
#